data_7926341decc96b8848bfb451a708e0cf
#
_entry.id   7926341decc96b8848bfb451a708e0cf
#
_cell.length_a   1.000
_cell.length_b   1.000
_cell.length_c   1.000
_cell.angle_alpha   90.00
_cell.angle_beta   90.00
_cell.angle_gamma   90.00
#
_symmetry.space_group_name_H-M   'P 1'
#
loop_
_entity.id
_entity.type
_entity.pdbx_description
1 polymer ?
#
loop_
_entity_poly.entity_id
_entity_poly.type
_entity_poly.pdbx_seq_one_letter_code
_entity_poly.pdbx_strand_id
1 'polypeptide(L)'
;MNKTQVIEVDKIGSATSPLNLSRTVKIIERNGTPRAGDVVVVRVLTDNATYNMLELPIGRLAKVTPGDVIAGVLGRRRALKGFVGDVPVSVAAGDKLNLLNLGGVIGSCSGHHSSLDDAITLEVIGLVCNDNGEVSNISDVALPAREHLGETAPLVVIAGACMNSGKTYAATEIIQQATRAGLRVAAGKLSGIACLRDTLNMADHGAVTTASFLDCGLPSTVGTEDLAPVAKAIIAKLDEKSPDLIVIELGDGILGGYSVESVFEDKEFREAMAALVFCASDYVGAWGGIELFRRRGIDVDLVAGSVTDSKMGEDYIQEHFGVPAANARRNGAKLFEIVQERVSRSELQVSGSQSTTELDPSESVAGVDRA
;
A
#
# COMPACT_ATOMS: atom_id res chain seq x y z
N MET A 1 -26.87 -25.45 15.65
CA MET A 1 -25.68 -24.82 16.26
C MET A 1 -24.48 -25.25 15.42
N ASN A 2 -23.71 -24.32 14.87
CA ASN A 2 -22.48 -24.65 14.17
C ASN A 2 -21.52 -25.27 15.19
N LYS A 3 -20.96 -26.44 14.87
CA LYS A 3 -20.00 -27.13 15.73
C LYS A 3 -18.66 -26.34 15.64
N THR A 4 -18.23 -25.77 16.78
CA THR A 4 -16.91 -25.17 16.88
C THR A 4 -15.87 -26.24 17.20
N GLN A 5 -14.70 -26.13 16.60
CA GLN A 5 -13.54 -26.98 16.85
C GLN A 5 -12.32 -26.12 17.14
N VAL A 6 -11.46 -26.58 18.02
CA VAL A 6 -10.14 -25.96 18.27
C VAL A 6 -9.10 -26.71 17.46
N ILE A 7 -8.27 -25.98 16.74
CA ILE A 7 -7.21 -26.54 15.88
C ILE A 7 -5.89 -25.79 16.12
N GLU A 8 -4.78 -26.48 16.02
CA GLU A 8 -3.45 -25.89 15.99
C GLU A 8 -3.01 -25.73 14.52
N VAL A 9 -2.54 -24.51 14.15
CA VAL A 9 -1.98 -24.22 12.83
C VAL A 9 -0.46 -24.22 12.86
N ASP A 10 0.17 -24.75 11.82
CA ASP A 10 1.62 -24.78 11.68
C ASP A 10 2.20 -23.41 11.38
N LYS A 11 1.50 -22.62 10.58
CA LYS A 11 1.93 -21.28 10.12
C LYS A 11 0.74 -20.32 10.01
N ILE A 12 1.01 -19.06 10.28
CA ILE A 12 0.03 -17.97 10.18
C ILE A 12 0.56 -16.97 9.16
N GLY A 13 -0.24 -16.64 8.14
CA GLY A 13 0.10 -15.64 7.14
C GLY A 13 0.09 -14.22 7.69
N SER A 14 1.01 -13.38 7.27
CA SER A 14 1.15 -11.99 7.74
C SER A 14 -0.08 -11.12 7.45
N ALA A 15 -0.90 -11.48 6.47
CA ALA A 15 -2.16 -10.80 6.19
C ALA A 15 -3.18 -10.90 7.33
N THR A 16 -2.99 -11.82 8.30
CA THR A 16 -3.82 -11.91 9.51
C THR A 16 -3.29 -11.07 10.68
N SER A 17 -2.15 -10.38 10.52
CA SER A 17 -1.45 -9.67 11.60
C SER A 17 -2.33 -8.71 12.40
N PRO A 18 -3.33 -8.00 11.84
CA PRO A 18 -4.18 -7.13 12.63
C PRO A 18 -4.91 -7.84 13.79
N LEU A 19 -5.25 -9.12 13.60
CA LEU A 19 -5.96 -9.92 14.62
C LEU A 19 -5.04 -10.54 15.67
N ASN A 20 -3.72 -10.47 15.50
CA ASN A 20 -2.73 -11.06 16.41
C ASN A 20 -3.06 -12.51 16.82
N LEU A 21 -3.34 -13.35 15.82
CA LEU A 21 -3.77 -14.74 16.03
C LEU A 21 -2.72 -15.57 16.76
N SER A 22 -3.17 -16.42 17.70
CA SER A 22 -2.34 -17.50 18.25
C SER A 22 -2.33 -18.71 17.29
N ARG A 23 -1.38 -19.63 17.48
CA ARG A 23 -1.35 -20.89 16.69
C ARG A 23 -2.53 -21.81 16.99
N THR A 24 -3.17 -21.66 18.14
CA THR A 24 -4.38 -22.37 18.50
C THR A 24 -5.58 -21.47 18.24
N VAL A 25 -6.42 -21.85 17.28
CA VAL A 25 -7.59 -21.07 16.85
C VAL A 25 -8.87 -21.88 16.96
N LYS A 26 -9.99 -21.20 17.21
CA LYS A 26 -11.32 -21.78 17.07
C LYS A 26 -11.79 -21.64 15.64
N ILE A 27 -12.34 -22.72 15.09
CA ILE A 27 -12.91 -22.72 13.73
C ILE A 27 -14.36 -23.18 13.77
N ILE A 28 -15.09 -22.77 12.75
CA ILE A 28 -16.42 -23.27 12.41
C ILE A 28 -16.44 -23.83 10.99
N GLU A 29 -17.09 -24.96 10.84
CA GLU A 29 -17.46 -25.50 9.54
C GLU A 29 -18.79 -24.85 9.12
N ARG A 30 -18.74 -23.74 8.41
CA ARG A 30 -19.93 -23.01 7.98
C ARG A 30 -19.99 -22.95 6.46
N ASN A 31 -21.14 -23.31 5.91
CA ASN A 31 -21.51 -22.96 4.56
C ASN A 31 -22.09 -21.53 4.58
N GLY A 32 -21.46 -20.61 3.88
CA GLY A 32 -21.92 -19.21 3.86
C GLY A 32 -21.27 -18.42 2.73
N THR A 33 -21.75 -17.20 2.54
CA THR A 33 -21.11 -16.24 1.63
C THR A 33 -19.88 -15.67 2.31
N PRO A 34 -18.67 -15.98 1.82
CA PRO A 34 -17.44 -15.45 2.39
C PRO A 34 -17.25 -13.98 2.00
N ARG A 35 -16.52 -13.26 2.85
CA ARG A 35 -16.14 -11.85 2.61
C ARG A 35 -14.62 -11.75 2.49
N ALA A 36 -14.14 -10.75 1.77
CA ALA A 36 -12.74 -10.38 1.83
C ALA A 36 -12.34 -10.08 3.28
N GLY A 37 -11.19 -10.58 3.70
CA GLY A 37 -10.71 -10.44 5.07
C GLY A 37 -11.17 -11.53 6.06
N ASP A 38 -12.13 -12.39 5.70
CA ASP A 38 -12.48 -13.55 6.55
C ASP A 38 -11.26 -14.46 6.71
N VAL A 39 -11.00 -14.87 7.95
CA VAL A 39 -9.84 -15.73 8.25
C VAL A 39 -10.20 -17.19 8.01
N VAL A 40 -9.42 -17.86 7.17
CA VAL A 40 -9.61 -19.26 6.81
C VAL A 40 -8.41 -20.09 7.24
N VAL A 41 -8.69 -21.30 7.76
CA VAL A 41 -7.69 -22.34 8.03
C VAL A 41 -7.77 -23.37 6.92
N VAL A 42 -6.61 -23.65 6.33
CA VAL A 42 -6.49 -24.53 5.18
C VAL A 42 -5.34 -25.53 5.34
N ARG A 43 -5.46 -26.69 4.70
CA ARG A 43 -4.38 -27.66 4.54
C ARG A 43 -3.73 -27.51 3.19
N VAL A 44 -2.43 -27.47 3.13
CA VAL A 44 -1.65 -27.44 1.90
C VAL A 44 -1.68 -28.81 1.21
N LEU A 45 -2.06 -28.85 -0.04
CA LEU A 45 -2.15 -30.11 -0.81
C LEU A 45 -1.02 -30.28 -1.81
N THR A 46 -0.58 -29.20 -2.46
CA THR A 46 0.46 -29.23 -3.50
C THR A 46 1.64 -28.38 -3.13
N ASP A 47 2.78 -28.60 -3.78
CA ASP A 47 3.95 -27.70 -3.72
C ASP A 47 3.97 -26.81 -4.98
N ASN A 48 4.81 -25.78 -4.95
CA ASN A 48 5.14 -24.92 -6.09
C ASN A 48 6.64 -24.61 -6.03
N ALA A 49 7.34 -24.72 -7.16
CA ALA A 49 8.79 -24.51 -7.19
C ALA A 49 9.19 -23.05 -6.97
N THR A 50 8.36 -22.11 -7.42
CA THR A 50 8.69 -20.69 -7.49
C THR A 50 8.02 -19.89 -6.37
N TYR A 51 6.77 -20.21 -6.02
CA TYR A 51 5.92 -19.39 -5.14
C TYR A 51 5.47 -20.19 -3.91
N ASN A 52 6.43 -20.66 -3.11
CA ASN A 52 6.23 -21.59 -2.00
C ASN A 52 6.58 -21.02 -0.62
N MET A 53 6.63 -19.70 -0.48
CA MET A 53 6.94 -19.06 0.79
C MET A 53 5.70 -18.38 1.37
N LEU A 54 5.55 -18.44 2.70
CA LEU A 54 4.58 -17.71 3.47
C LEU A 54 5.32 -16.71 4.38
N GLU A 55 4.96 -15.46 4.31
CA GLU A 55 5.42 -14.46 5.26
C GLU A 55 4.63 -14.59 6.56
N LEU A 56 5.33 -14.78 7.66
CA LEU A 56 4.73 -14.86 8.99
C LEU A 56 4.50 -13.46 9.58
N PRO A 57 3.64 -13.28 10.61
CA PRO A 57 3.36 -11.97 11.22
C PRO A 57 4.59 -11.23 11.77
N ILE A 58 5.70 -11.93 11.96
CA ILE A 58 7.00 -11.35 12.37
C ILE A 58 7.90 -10.98 11.18
N GLY A 59 7.38 -11.01 9.94
CA GLY A 59 8.12 -10.69 8.71
C GLY A 59 9.04 -11.80 8.18
N ARG A 60 9.23 -12.89 8.92
CA ARG A 60 10.07 -14.03 8.49
C ARG A 60 9.35 -14.85 7.41
N LEU A 61 10.06 -15.20 6.34
CA LEU A 61 9.57 -16.13 5.33
C LEU A 61 9.74 -17.59 5.80
N ALA A 62 8.69 -18.37 5.66
CA ALA A 62 8.67 -19.80 5.94
C ALA A 62 8.24 -20.58 4.70
N LYS A 63 8.93 -21.68 4.38
CA LYS A 63 8.52 -22.55 3.28
C LYS A 63 7.17 -23.19 3.61
N VAL A 64 6.28 -23.22 2.61
CA VAL A 64 5.01 -23.93 2.65
C VAL A 64 5.20 -25.30 2.02
N THR A 65 4.78 -26.37 2.70
CA THR A 65 4.92 -27.75 2.24
C THR A 65 3.60 -28.51 2.33
N PRO A 66 3.36 -29.50 1.45
CA PRO A 66 2.16 -30.33 1.55
C PRO A 66 2.00 -30.94 2.94
N GLY A 67 0.79 -30.88 3.47
CA GLY A 67 0.43 -31.29 4.82
C GLY A 67 0.41 -30.17 5.86
N ASP A 68 1.08 -29.05 5.62
CA ASP A 68 1.01 -27.88 6.52
C ASP A 68 -0.45 -27.41 6.70
N VAL A 69 -0.80 -27.07 7.92
CA VAL A 69 -2.06 -26.38 8.26
C VAL A 69 -1.74 -24.90 8.46
N ILE A 70 -2.30 -24.05 7.60
CA ILE A 70 -2.01 -22.61 7.62
C ILE A 70 -3.28 -21.79 7.85
N ALA A 71 -3.15 -20.65 8.55
CA ALA A 71 -4.17 -19.62 8.65
C ALA A 71 -3.81 -18.47 7.70
N GLY A 72 -4.79 -18.03 6.91
CA GLY A 72 -4.69 -16.89 6.01
C GLY A 72 -6.01 -16.14 5.92
N VAL A 73 -6.11 -15.18 5.02
CA VAL A 73 -7.31 -14.38 4.80
C VAL A 73 -7.88 -14.58 3.39
N LEU A 74 -9.18 -14.61 3.26
CA LEU A 74 -9.81 -14.59 1.95
C LEU A 74 -9.62 -13.22 1.29
N GLY A 75 -9.22 -13.21 0.01
CA GLY A 75 -8.97 -11.95 -0.69
C GLY A 75 -8.88 -12.09 -2.21
N ARG A 76 -8.70 -10.94 -2.88
CA ARG A 76 -8.57 -10.82 -4.33
C ARG A 76 -7.14 -10.48 -4.72
N ARG A 77 -6.73 -10.88 -5.90
CA ARG A 77 -5.46 -10.48 -6.51
C ARG A 77 -5.61 -10.25 -8.01
N ARG A 78 -4.95 -9.19 -8.51
CA ARG A 78 -4.89 -8.83 -9.95
C ARG A 78 -3.43 -8.51 -10.33
N ALA A 79 -2.55 -9.49 -10.26
CA ALA A 79 -1.14 -9.25 -10.51
C ALA A 79 -0.76 -9.50 -11.97
N LEU A 80 -0.22 -8.50 -12.65
CA LEU A 80 0.28 -8.62 -14.03
C LEU A 80 1.38 -9.70 -14.15
N LYS A 81 2.27 -9.81 -13.17
CA LYS A 81 3.36 -10.80 -13.11
C LYS A 81 3.20 -11.75 -11.92
N GLY A 82 1.98 -12.20 -11.66
CA GLY A 82 1.65 -13.04 -10.51
C GLY A 82 0.38 -13.85 -10.75
N PHE A 83 -0.30 -14.17 -9.65
CA PHE A 83 -1.60 -14.84 -9.69
C PHE A 83 -2.74 -13.83 -9.84
N VAL A 84 -3.83 -14.28 -10.46
CA VAL A 84 -5.13 -13.61 -10.53
C VAL A 84 -6.15 -14.50 -9.83
N GLY A 85 -6.94 -13.94 -8.92
CA GLY A 85 -7.93 -14.71 -8.17
C GLY A 85 -8.90 -13.84 -7.40
N ASP A 86 -9.97 -14.48 -6.95
CA ASP A 86 -11.09 -13.84 -6.27
C ASP A 86 -11.46 -14.55 -4.97
N VAL A 87 -12.18 -13.84 -4.10
CA VAL A 87 -12.90 -14.48 -2.98
C VAL A 87 -13.90 -15.48 -3.57
N PRO A 88 -13.95 -16.73 -3.09
CA PRO A 88 -14.89 -17.71 -3.61
C PRO A 88 -16.34 -17.28 -3.37
N VAL A 89 -17.27 -17.74 -4.20
CA VAL A 89 -18.71 -17.43 -4.06
C VAL A 89 -19.30 -18.07 -2.79
N SER A 90 -18.78 -19.23 -2.42
CA SER A 90 -19.11 -19.95 -1.20
C SER A 90 -17.85 -20.60 -0.63
N VAL A 91 -17.86 -20.93 0.65
CA VAL A 91 -16.77 -21.64 1.31
C VAL A 91 -17.32 -22.66 2.28
N ALA A 92 -16.80 -23.90 2.17
CA ALA A 92 -17.12 -25.01 3.05
C ALA A 92 -15.87 -25.85 3.33
N ALA A 93 -15.86 -26.61 4.40
CA ALA A 93 -14.80 -27.59 4.67
C ALA A 93 -14.70 -28.60 3.52
N GLY A 94 -13.47 -28.88 3.06
CA GLY A 94 -13.16 -29.72 1.91
C GLY A 94 -13.08 -28.99 0.55
N ASP A 95 -13.52 -27.74 0.47
CA ASP A 95 -13.38 -26.93 -0.76
C ASP A 95 -11.91 -26.70 -1.10
N LYS A 96 -11.62 -26.52 -2.39
CA LYS A 96 -10.27 -26.23 -2.88
C LYS A 96 -10.13 -24.76 -3.20
N LEU A 97 -9.11 -24.15 -2.60
CA LEU A 97 -8.69 -22.77 -2.83
C LEU A 97 -7.20 -22.73 -3.19
N ASN A 98 -6.66 -21.53 -3.38
CA ASN A 98 -5.27 -21.34 -3.76
C ASN A 98 -4.60 -20.26 -2.89
N LEU A 99 -3.29 -20.42 -2.65
CA LEU A 99 -2.45 -19.39 -2.09
C LEU A 99 -2.14 -18.34 -3.16
N LEU A 100 -2.66 -17.13 -3.01
CA LEU A 100 -2.53 -16.10 -4.04
C LEU A 100 -1.29 -15.22 -3.85
N ASN A 101 -0.81 -15.06 -2.61
CA ASN A 101 0.44 -14.32 -2.35
C ASN A 101 1.15 -14.83 -1.08
N LEU A 102 2.38 -14.35 -0.89
CA LEU A 102 3.21 -14.75 0.24
C LEU A 102 2.69 -14.27 1.61
N GLY A 103 1.88 -13.21 1.68
CA GLY A 103 1.26 -12.74 2.92
C GLY A 103 0.14 -13.65 3.45
N GLY A 104 -0.26 -14.66 2.69
CA GLY A 104 -1.33 -15.58 3.09
C GLY A 104 -2.72 -15.12 2.66
N VAL A 105 -2.82 -14.34 1.57
CA VAL A 105 -4.11 -14.09 0.92
C VAL A 105 -4.50 -15.32 0.10
N ILE A 106 -5.69 -15.83 0.36
CA ILE A 106 -6.24 -17.09 -0.18
C ILE A 106 -7.50 -16.79 -0.98
N GLY A 107 -7.67 -17.48 -2.09
CA GLY A 107 -8.86 -17.33 -2.95
C GLY A 107 -8.90 -18.36 -4.06
N SER A 108 -9.88 -18.24 -4.95
CA SER A 108 -9.98 -19.06 -6.15
C SER A 108 -9.10 -18.45 -7.24
N CYS A 109 -8.01 -19.12 -7.61
CA CYS A 109 -7.12 -18.69 -8.68
C CYS A 109 -7.79 -18.91 -10.04
N SER A 110 -7.89 -17.86 -10.85
CA SER A 110 -8.45 -17.88 -12.20
C SER A 110 -7.40 -17.82 -13.30
N GLY A 111 -6.14 -17.54 -12.95
CA GLY A 111 -5.02 -17.47 -13.88
C GLY A 111 -3.73 -16.97 -13.22
N HIS A 112 -2.65 -17.10 -13.96
CA HIS A 112 -1.32 -16.66 -13.51
C HIS A 112 -0.45 -16.26 -14.71
N HIS A 113 0.63 -15.54 -14.42
CA HIS A 113 1.65 -15.21 -15.42
C HIS A 113 2.34 -16.49 -15.91
N SER A 114 2.65 -16.56 -17.20
CA SER A 114 3.24 -17.75 -17.86
C SER A 114 4.59 -18.21 -17.31
N SER A 115 5.30 -17.37 -16.56
CA SER A 115 6.54 -17.74 -15.89
C SER A 115 6.37 -18.38 -14.51
N LEU A 116 5.14 -18.58 -14.07
CA LEU A 116 4.80 -19.21 -12.79
C LEU A 116 4.17 -20.58 -13.05
N ASP A 117 4.42 -21.51 -12.14
CA ASP A 117 3.64 -22.75 -12.05
C ASP A 117 2.25 -22.47 -11.46
N ASP A 118 1.37 -23.46 -11.49
CA ASP A 118 0.05 -23.40 -10.87
C ASP A 118 0.15 -23.00 -9.39
N ALA A 119 -0.79 -22.18 -8.93
CA ALA A 119 -0.83 -21.75 -7.54
C ALA A 119 -1.01 -22.97 -6.60
N ILE A 120 -0.35 -22.91 -5.43
CA ILE A 120 -0.49 -23.95 -4.40
C ILE A 120 -1.97 -24.17 -4.10
N THR A 121 -2.41 -25.43 -4.24
CA THR A 121 -3.77 -25.86 -3.92
C THR A 121 -3.89 -26.13 -2.42
N LEU A 122 -4.94 -25.59 -1.86
CA LEU A 122 -5.28 -25.64 -0.45
C LEU A 122 -6.65 -26.29 -0.26
N GLU A 123 -6.82 -27.05 0.79
CA GLU A 123 -8.12 -27.59 1.22
C GLU A 123 -8.62 -26.85 2.44
N VAL A 124 -9.82 -26.32 2.37
CA VAL A 124 -10.46 -25.60 3.50
C VAL A 124 -10.74 -26.57 4.63
N ILE A 125 -10.29 -26.22 5.85
CA ILE A 125 -10.63 -26.93 7.07
C ILE A 125 -11.82 -26.23 7.76
N GLY A 126 -11.82 -24.89 7.80
CA GLY A 126 -12.89 -24.10 8.38
C GLY A 126 -12.52 -22.63 8.42
N LEU A 127 -13.45 -21.80 8.88
CA LEU A 127 -13.25 -20.37 9.12
C LEU A 127 -12.93 -20.13 10.58
N VAL A 128 -11.95 -19.27 10.86
CA VAL A 128 -11.66 -18.85 12.25
C VAL A 128 -12.85 -18.08 12.79
N CYS A 129 -13.20 -18.33 14.04
CA CYS A 129 -14.28 -17.63 14.72
C CYS A 129 -13.86 -17.06 16.07
N ASN A 130 -14.55 -16.01 16.49
CA ASN A 130 -14.46 -15.44 17.84
C ASN A 130 -15.21 -16.31 18.87
N ASP A 131 -15.19 -15.89 20.13
CA ASP A 131 -15.86 -16.63 21.22
C ASP A 131 -17.38 -16.71 21.07
N ASN A 132 -17.98 -15.81 20.30
CA ASN A 132 -19.42 -15.82 20.01
C ASN A 132 -19.79 -16.76 18.84
N GLY A 133 -18.80 -17.38 18.19
CA GLY A 133 -18.99 -18.23 17.01
C GLY A 133 -19.22 -17.45 15.73
N GLU A 134 -18.86 -16.18 15.69
CA GLU A 134 -18.89 -15.34 14.48
C GLU A 134 -17.54 -15.45 13.74
N VAL A 135 -17.58 -15.46 12.41
CA VAL A 135 -16.36 -15.52 11.59
C VAL A 135 -15.50 -14.29 11.87
N SER A 136 -14.25 -14.51 12.22
CA SER A 136 -13.26 -13.45 12.42
C SER A 136 -12.85 -12.87 11.08
N ASN A 137 -12.90 -11.54 10.95
CA ASN A 137 -12.47 -10.80 9.78
C ASN A 137 -11.44 -9.75 10.19
N ILE A 138 -10.43 -9.51 9.37
CA ILE A 138 -9.42 -8.48 9.68
C ILE A 138 -10.01 -7.07 9.78
N SER A 139 -11.20 -6.85 9.21
CA SER A 139 -11.94 -5.59 9.37
C SER A 139 -12.53 -5.39 10.77
N ASP A 140 -12.59 -6.42 11.61
CA ASP A 140 -13.13 -6.31 12.98
C ASP A 140 -12.28 -5.40 13.88
N VAL A 141 -11.02 -5.18 13.51
CA VAL A 141 -10.05 -4.34 14.23
C VAL A 141 -9.48 -3.21 13.36
N ALA A 142 -10.14 -2.92 12.26
CA ALA A 142 -9.66 -1.97 11.26
C ALA A 142 -9.64 -0.52 11.78
N LEU A 143 -8.68 0.26 11.30
CA LEU A 143 -8.74 1.71 11.37
C LEU A 143 -9.99 2.19 10.60
N PRO A 144 -10.82 3.06 11.19
CA PRO A 144 -11.98 3.58 10.49
C PRO A 144 -11.57 4.46 9.32
N ALA A 145 -12.23 4.30 8.18
CA ALA A 145 -12.09 5.19 7.05
C ALA A 145 -12.42 6.64 7.44
N ARG A 146 -11.77 7.62 6.79
CA ARG A 146 -11.94 9.05 7.10
C ARG A 146 -12.39 9.82 5.86
N GLU A 147 -13.38 10.69 6.04
CA GLU A 147 -13.84 11.57 4.97
C GLU A 147 -12.87 12.74 4.74
N HIS A 148 -12.25 13.25 5.82
CA HIS A 148 -11.33 14.39 5.78
C HIS A 148 -9.94 14.03 6.25
N LEU A 149 -8.93 14.60 5.59
CA LEU A 149 -7.52 14.41 5.93
C LEU A 149 -7.11 15.28 7.13
N GLY A 150 -7.50 16.54 7.12
CA GLY A 150 -7.03 17.54 8.08
C GLY A 150 -5.61 18.02 7.80
N GLU A 151 -5.01 18.74 8.75
CA GLU A 151 -3.59 19.11 8.68
C GLU A 151 -2.72 17.86 8.83
N THR A 152 -1.67 17.77 8.04
CA THR A 152 -0.71 16.66 8.04
C THR A 152 0.67 17.13 7.62
N ALA A 153 1.71 16.40 8.01
CA ALA A 153 3.04 16.60 7.47
C ALA A 153 3.03 16.43 5.93
N PRO A 154 3.95 17.09 5.21
CA PRO A 154 4.02 17.01 3.75
C PRO A 154 4.17 15.56 3.27
N LEU A 155 3.43 15.21 2.20
CA LEU A 155 3.44 13.87 1.63
C LEU A 155 4.41 13.78 0.45
N VAL A 156 5.31 12.81 0.48
CA VAL A 156 6.07 12.35 -0.69
C VAL A 156 5.44 11.07 -1.20
N VAL A 157 4.82 11.15 -2.37
CA VAL A 157 4.06 10.04 -2.96
C VAL A 157 4.88 9.33 -4.03
N ILE A 158 5.02 8.02 -3.91
CA ILE A 158 5.71 7.17 -4.87
C ILE A 158 4.68 6.32 -5.61
N ALA A 159 4.47 6.66 -6.88
CA ALA A 159 3.64 5.90 -7.82
C ALA A 159 4.50 5.19 -8.86
N GLY A 160 3.91 4.32 -9.67
CA GLY A 160 4.67 3.67 -10.74
C GLY A 160 3.83 3.09 -11.86
N ALA A 161 4.49 2.81 -12.97
CA ALA A 161 3.84 2.28 -14.18
C ALA A 161 3.29 0.85 -13.96
N CYS A 162 3.99 0.03 -13.17
CA CYS A 162 3.60 -1.36 -12.91
C CYS A 162 4.32 -1.92 -11.67
N MET A 163 3.99 -3.16 -11.29
CA MET A 163 4.77 -3.87 -10.27
C MET A 163 6.22 -4.05 -10.74
N ASN A 164 7.15 -4.06 -9.77
CA ASN A 164 8.60 -4.14 -10.00
C ASN A 164 9.22 -2.96 -10.78
N SER A 165 8.53 -1.83 -10.90
CA SER A 165 9.08 -0.61 -11.53
C SER A 165 10.13 0.13 -10.68
N GLY A 166 10.37 -0.28 -9.42
CA GLY A 166 11.36 0.30 -8.53
C GLY A 166 10.80 1.18 -7.40
N LYS A 167 9.48 1.22 -7.21
CA LYS A 167 8.82 2.03 -6.17
C LYS A 167 9.37 1.81 -4.76
N THR A 168 9.45 0.56 -4.33
CA THR A 168 9.94 0.21 -2.99
C THR A 168 11.37 0.70 -2.76
N TYR A 169 12.25 0.59 -3.79
CA TYR A 169 13.61 1.14 -3.70
C TYR A 169 13.61 2.66 -3.58
N ALA A 170 12.78 3.35 -4.36
CA ALA A 170 12.67 4.80 -4.29
C ALA A 170 12.13 5.25 -2.92
N ALA A 171 11.08 4.58 -2.41
CA ALA A 171 10.50 4.87 -1.10
C ALA A 171 11.52 4.68 0.02
N THR A 172 12.17 3.52 0.09
CA THR A 172 13.14 3.21 1.16
C THR A 172 14.38 4.07 1.09
N GLU A 173 14.86 4.43 -0.09
CA GLU A 173 15.99 5.35 -0.24
C GLU A 173 15.65 6.76 0.22
N ILE A 174 14.46 7.29 -0.12
CA ILE A 174 14.00 8.60 0.37
C ILE A 174 13.89 8.58 1.91
N ILE A 175 13.30 7.53 2.48
CA ILE A 175 13.20 7.37 3.94
C ILE A 175 14.60 7.39 4.58
N GLN A 176 15.53 6.62 4.04
CA GLN A 176 16.89 6.51 4.59
C GLN A 176 17.65 7.83 4.52
N GLN A 177 17.59 8.52 3.38
CA GLN A 177 18.28 9.81 3.21
C GLN A 177 17.66 10.90 4.10
N ALA A 178 16.33 10.97 4.18
CA ALA A 178 15.62 11.91 5.05
C ALA A 178 15.95 11.66 6.53
N THR A 179 15.95 10.40 6.97
CA THR A 179 16.33 10.02 8.34
C THR A 179 17.80 10.37 8.64
N ARG A 180 18.71 10.14 7.69
CA ARG A 180 20.12 10.54 7.83
C ARG A 180 20.32 12.05 7.88
N ALA A 181 19.44 12.81 7.24
CA ALA A 181 19.38 14.26 7.34
C ALA A 181 18.76 14.76 8.66
N GLY A 182 18.33 13.88 9.55
CA GLY A 182 17.78 14.20 10.88
C GLY A 182 16.26 14.36 10.90
N LEU A 183 15.54 14.11 9.81
CA LEU A 183 14.09 14.21 9.75
C LEU A 183 13.43 12.98 10.41
N ARG A 184 12.30 13.20 11.08
CA ARG A 184 11.39 12.15 11.55
C ARG A 184 10.48 11.75 10.40
N VAL A 185 10.68 10.57 9.87
CA VAL A 185 9.92 10.08 8.71
C VAL A 185 8.90 9.04 9.15
N ALA A 186 7.63 9.23 8.80
CA ALA A 186 6.63 8.17 8.81
C ALA A 186 6.43 7.64 7.40
N ALA A 187 6.03 6.37 7.26
CA ALA A 187 5.87 5.80 5.93
C ALA A 187 4.67 4.85 5.84
N GLY A 188 4.05 4.78 4.66
CA GLY A 188 2.88 3.95 4.47
C GLY A 188 2.72 3.39 3.07
N LYS A 189 1.90 2.32 2.99
CA LYS A 189 1.50 1.70 1.73
C LYS A 189 -0.02 1.77 1.58
N LEU A 190 -0.50 2.50 0.56
CA LEU A 190 -1.92 2.75 0.40
C LEU A 190 -2.64 1.71 -0.45
N SER A 191 -1.94 0.98 -1.32
CA SER A 191 -2.58 0.03 -2.24
C SER A 191 -1.76 -1.22 -2.48
N GLY A 192 -2.41 -2.28 -2.95
CA GLY A 192 -1.76 -3.53 -3.31
C GLY A 192 -2.43 -4.76 -2.71
N ILE A 193 -1.62 -5.80 -2.45
CA ILE A 193 -2.01 -7.03 -1.78
C ILE A 193 -1.27 -7.15 -0.45
N ALA A 194 -1.95 -7.63 0.61
CA ALA A 194 -1.44 -7.64 1.97
C ALA A 194 -0.19 -8.51 2.13
N CYS A 195 0.86 -7.88 2.61
CA CYS A 195 2.05 -8.47 3.22
C CYS A 195 2.74 -7.38 4.05
N LEU A 196 3.55 -7.76 5.01
CA LEU A 196 4.28 -6.82 5.88
C LEU A 196 5.64 -6.39 5.30
N ARG A 197 6.16 -7.12 4.30
CA ARG A 197 7.50 -6.92 3.76
C ARG A 197 7.80 -5.46 3.41
N ASP A 198 6.85 -4.75 2.79
CA ASP A 198 7.10 -3.38 2.34
C ASP A 198 7.14 -2.41 3.53
N THR A 199 6.20 -2.52 4.47
CA THR A 199 6.18 -1.67 5.68
C THR A 199 7.34 -1.98 6.64
N LEU A 200 7.72 -3.25 6.79
CA LEU A 200 8.91 -3.64 7.55
C LEU A 200 10.19 -3.08 6.91
N ASN A 201 10.30 -3.16 5.59
CA ASN A 201 11.43 -2.57 4.86
C ASN A 201 11.50 -1.04 5.04
N MET A 202 10.37 -0.34 5.07
CA MET A 202 10.31 1.09 5.40
C MET A 202 10.83 1.37 6.83
N ALA A 203 10.43 0.55 7.80
CA ALA A 203 10.90 0.63 9.18
C ALA A 203 12.42 0.37 9.29
N ASP A 204 12.95 -0.64 8.59
CA ASP A 204 14.38 -0.97 8.55
C ASP A 204 15.23 0.18 7.99
N HIS A 205 14.63 1.06 7.15
CA HIS A 205 15.29 2.24 6.59
C HIS A 205 15.09 3.52 7.42
N GLY A 206 14.43 3.43 8.59
CA GLY A 206 14.37 4.51 9.56
C GLY A 206 13.01 5.19 9.73
N ALA A 207 11.94 4.67 9.11
CA ALA A 207 10.59 5.18 9.39
C ALA A 207 10.23 4.92 10.88
N VAL A 208 9.87 5.99 11.61
CA VAL A 208 9.51 5.92 13.03
C VAL A 208 8.18 5.22 13.28
N THR A 209 7.35 5.14 12.27
CA THR A 209 6.09 4.40 12.27
C THR A 209 5.71 4.05 10.85
N THR A 210 5.01 2.93 10.69
CA THR A 210 4.49 2.49 9.39
C THR A 210 3.02 2.08 9.51
N ALA A 211 2.26 2.25 8.43
CA ALA A 211 0.88 1.77 8.33
C ALA A 211 0.55 1.40 6.88
N SER A 212 -0.49 0.59 6.67
CA SER A 212 -0.92 0.19 5.34
C SER A 212 -2.43 -0.03 5.27
N PHE A 213 -2.94 -0.28 4.07
CA PHE A 213 -4.35 -0.66 3.85
C PHE A 213 -4.74 -1.93 4.64
N LEU A 214 -3.78 -2.76 5.06
CA LEU A 214 -4.04 -3.90 5.92
C LEU A 214 -4.55 -3.46 7.31
N ASP A 215 -4.03 -2.36 7.85
CA ASP A 215 -4.49 -1.78 9.11
C ASP A 215 -5.93 -1.23 9.02
N CYS A 216 -6.40 -0.96 7.79
CA CYS A 216 -7.79 -0.62 7.48
C CYS A 216 -8.66 -1.86 7.16
N GLY A 217 -8.17 -3.06 7.45
CA GLY A 217 -8.93 -4.30 7.30
C GLY A 217 -9.05 -4.81 5.86
N LEU A 218 -8.19 -4.35 4.95
CA LEU A 218 -8.21 -4.75 3.55
C LEU A 218 -7.12 -5.80 3.27
N PRO A 219 -7.46 -7.04 2.85
CA PRO A 219 -6.48 -8.03 2.41
C PRO A 219 -5.90 -7.69 1.04
N SER A 220 -6.56 -6.81 0.31
CA SER A 220 -6.17 -6.28 -0.98
C SER A 220 -7.03 -5.05 -1.29
N THR A 221 -6.52 -4.11 -2.04
CA THR A 221 -7.31 -2.97 -2.52
C THR A 221 -8.04 -3.25 -3.84
N VAL A 222 -7.95 -4.48 -4.36
CA VAL A 222 -8.74 -4.92 -5.52
C VAL A 222 -10.23 -4.93 -5.18
N GLY A 223 -11.01 -4.17 -5.97
CA GLY A 223 -12.45 -4.05 -5.81
C GLY A 223 -12.90 -3.04 -4.75
N THR A 224 -11.99 -2.23 -4.22
CA THR A 224 -12.33 -1.00 -3.50
C THR A 224 -12.71 0.06 -4.52
N GLU A 225 -13.91 0.63 -4.43
CA GLU A 225 -14.39 1.64 -5.40
C GLU A 225 -13.63 2.97 -5.24
N ASP A 226 -13.50 3.43 -3.99
CA ASP A 226 -12.75 4.63 -3.63
C ASP A 226 -11.75 4.32 -2.51
N LEU A 227 -10.48 4.59 -2.78
CA LEU A 227 -9.39 4.34 -1.83
C LEU A 227 -9.04 5.60 -1.01
N ALA A 228 -9.55 6.77 -1.36
CA ALA A 228 -9.21 8.02 -0.69
C ALA A 228 -9.57 8.02 0.82
N PRO A 229 -10.73 7.52 1.28
CA PRO A 229 -11.03 7.45 2.71
C PRO A 229 -10.07 6.55 3.50
N VAL A 230 -9.59 5.46 2.88
CA VAL A 230 -8.59 4.55 3.44
C VAL A 230 -7.22 5.24 3.49
N ALA A 231 -6.83 5.92 2.41
CA ALA A 231 -5.59 6.70 2.36
C ALA A 231 -5.53 7.76 3.46
N LYS A 232 -6.62 8.51 3.66
CA LYS A 232 -6.75 9.52 4.71
C LYS A 232 -6.63 8.90 6.11
N ALA A 233 -7.22 7.73 6.34
CA ALA A 233 -7.09 7.02 7.62
C ALA A 233 -5.64 6.60 7.91
N ILE A 234 -4.94 6.08 6.90
CA ILE A 234 -3.53 5.68 7.02
C ILE A 234 -2.64 6.91 7.28
N ILE A 235 -2.81 7.99 6.51
CA ILE A 235 -2.03 9.23 6.68
C ILE A 235 -2.23 9.80 8.08
N ALA A 236 -3.48 9.90 8.55
CA ALA A 236 -3.78 10.38 9.89
C ALA A 236 -3.14 9.49 10.99
N LYS A 237 -3.10 8.17 10.77
CA LYS A 237 -2.42 7.24 11.69
C LYS A 237 -0.91 7.46 11.73
N LEU A 238 -0.30 7.74 10.58
CA LEU A 238 1.12 8.04 10.47
C LEU A 238 1.45 9.38 11.15
N ASP A 239 0.59 10.37 10.99
CA ASP A 239 0.75 11.72 11.52
C ASP A 239 0.66 11.81 13.06
N GLU A 240 0.03 10.81 13.72
CA GLU A 240 0.01 10.70 15.20
C GLU A 240 1.42 10.74 15.84
N LYS A 241 2.47 10.46 15.09
CA LYS A 241 3.87 10.50 15.55
C LYS A 241 4.56 11.85 15.30
N SER A 242 3.82 12.84 14.81
CA SER A 242 4.34 14.17 14.47
C SER A 242 5.63 14.06 13.63
N PRO A 243 5.55 13.42 12.44
CA PRO A 243 6.70 13.34 11.54
C PRO A 243 6.96 14.68 10.87
N ASP A 244 8.20 14.89 10.41
CA ASP A 244 8.55 16.01 9.54
C ASP A 244 8.18 15.71 8.07
N LEU A 245 8.03 14.42 7.73
CA LEU A 245 7.75 13.94 6.38
C LEU A 245 6.99 12.61 6.42
N ILE A 246 6.00 12.46 5.55
CA ILE A 246 5.32 11.17 5.33
C ILE A 246 5.63 10.68 3.92
N VAL A 247 6.22 9.48 3.83
CA VAL A 247 6.52 8.81 2.55
C VAL A 247 5.46 7.75 2.26
N ILE A 248 4.78 7.88 1.14
CA ILE A 248 3.66 7.02 0.74
C ILE A 248 4.01 6.22 -0.51
N GLU A 249 3.96 4.90 -0.44
CA GLU A 249 4.06 4.02 -1.60
C GLU A 249 2.67 3.57 -2.07
N LEU A 250 2.40 3.75 -3.37
CA LEU A 250 1.24 3.17 -4.05
C LEU A 250 1.66 1.85 -4.69
N GLY A 251 1.16 0.74 -4.15
CA GLY A 251 1.47 -0.61 -4.64
C GLY A 251 0.84 -0.87 -6.00
N ASP A 252 1.49 -1.77 -6.79
CA ASP A 252 1.18 -2.09 -8.18
C ASP A 252 1.42 -0.91 -9.16
N GLY A 253 0.64 -0.81 -10.23
CA GLY A 253 0.70 0.29 -11.19
C GLY A 253 -0.40 1.30 -10.97
N ILE A 254 -0.19 2.50 -11.49
CA ILE A 254 -1.22 3.56 -11.50
C ILE A 254 -2.45 3.13 -12.32
N LEU A 255 -2.27 2.33 -13.38
CA LEU A 255 -3.33 1.64 -14.09
C LEU A 255 -3.41 0.19 -13.61
N GLY A 256 -4.62 -0.28 -13.31
CA GLY A 256 -4.83 -1.66 -12.87
C GLY A 256 -6.01 -1.80 -11.92
N GLY A 257 -6.16 -3.00 -11.35
CA GLY A 257 -7.32 -3.36 -10.54
C GLY A 257 -7.21 -2.96 -9.05
N TYR A 258 -6.24 -2.13 -8.64
CA TYR A 258 -5.95 -1.83 -7.23
C TYR A 258 -6.44 -0.46 -6.78
N SER A 259 -7.25 0.21 -7.59
CA SER A 259 -7.92 1.49 -7.28
C SER A 259 -6.99 2.66 -6.96
N VAL A 260 -5.74 2.61 -7.48
CA VAL A 260 -4.72 3.64 -7.24
C VAL A 260 -5.17 5.01 -7.76
N GLU A 261 -5.88 5.04 -8.89
CA GLU A 261 -6.32 6.28 -9.52
C GLU A 261 -7.27 7.10 -8.64
N SER A 262 -8.13 6.45 -7.84
CA SER A 262 -9.12 7.13 -6.99
C SER A 262 -8.49 8.04 -5.93
N VAL A 263 -7.28 7.70 -5.46
CA VAL A 263 -6.55 8.53 -4.49
C VAL A 263 -6.17 9.89 -5.10
N PHE A 264 -5.84 9.92 -6.40
CA PHE A 264 -5.48 11.16 -7.10
C PHE A 264 -6.70 11.99 -7.54
N GLU A 265 -7.93 11.46 -7.45
CA GLU A 265 -9.15 12.24 -7.64
C GLU A 265 -9.51 13.05 -6.39
N ASP A 266 -9.01 12.65 -5.22
CA ASP A 266 -9.27 13.34 -3.95
C ASP A 266 -8.46 14.65 -3.86
N LYS A 267 -9.19 15.75 -3.59
CA LYS A 267 -8.59 17.09 -3.54
C LYS A 267 -7.65 17.27 -2.35
N GLU A 268 -8.06 16.82 -1.15
CA GLU A 268 -7.27 16.99 0.08
C GLU A 268 -5.95 16.19 -0.01
N PHE A 269 -6.00 14.98 -0.57
CA PHE A 269 -4.79 14.19 -0.81
C PHE A 269 -3.83 14.90 -1.77
N ARG A 270 -4.35 15.47 -2.87
CA ARG A 270 -3.51 16.22 -3.82
C ARG A 270 -2.90 17.47 -3.22
N GLU A 271 -3.66 18.20 -2.39
CA GLU A 271 -3.17 19.42 -1.72
C GLU A 271 -2.10 19.12 -0.68
N ALA A 272 -2.16 17.97 -0.01
CA ALA A 272 -1.13 17.51 0.93
C ALA A 272 0.12 16.93 0.25
N MET A 273 0.05 16.60 -1.05
CA MET A 273 1.16 16.01 -1.80
C MET A 273 2.20 17.07 -2.14
N ALA A 274 3.31 17.08 -1.43
CA ALA A 274 4.43 17.99 -1.64
C ALA A 274 5.35 17.57 -2.79
N ALA A 275 5.46 16.26 -3.06
CA ALA A 275 6.23 15.73 -4.18
C ALA A 275 5.65 14.41 -4.71
N LEU A 276 5.68 14.24 -6.03
CA LEU A 276 5.31 13.01 -6.73
C LEU A 276 6.52 12.41 -7.44
N VAL A 277 6.94 11.22 -6.99
CA VAL A 277 7.98 10.39 -7.61
C VAL A 277 7.32 9.29 -8.43
N PHE A 278 7.59 9.25 -9.73
CA PHE A 278 7.04 8.24 -10.62
C PHE A 278 8.10 7.22 -11.06
N CYS A 279 7.86 5.94 -10.77
CA CYS A 279 8.77 4.85 -11.09
C CYS A 279 8.32 4.12 -12.36
N ALA A 280 9.23 4.03 -13.35
CA ALA A 280 8.99 3.33 -14.60
C ALA A 280 10.11 2.32 -14.91
N SER A 281 9.78 1.34 -15.77
CA SER A 281 10.75 0.33 -16.21
C SER A 281 11.39 0.68 -17.55
N ASP A 282 10.74 1.52 -18.35
CA ASP A 282 11.16 1.93 -19.69
C ASP A 282 10.64 3.33 -20.04
N TYR A 283 11.07 3.87 -21.20
CA TYR A 283 10.70 5.22 -21.62
C TYR A 283 9.21 5.40 -21.91
N VAL A 284 8.56 4.37 -22.49
CA VAL A 284 7.12 4.44 -22.80
C VAL A 284 6.30 4.46 -21.52
N GLY A 285 6.68 3.64 -20.53
CA GLY A 285 6.08 3.66 -19.21
C GLY A 285 6.27 4.98 -18.48
N ALA A 286 7.47 5.58 -18.58
CA ALA A 286 7.76 6.90 -18.01
C ALA A 286 6.91 7.99 -18.68
N TRP A 287 6.94 8.06 -20.01
CA TRP A 287 6.14 9.01 -20.78
C TRP A 287 4.64 8.86 -20.53
N GLY A 288 4.14 7.62 -20.55
CA GLY A 288 2.73 7.32 -20.30
C GLY A 288 2.26 7.77 -18.94
N GLY A 289 3.07 7.54 -17.88
CA GLY A 289 2.76 7.98 -16.53
C GLY A 289 2.76 9.50 -16.39
N ILE A 290 3.79 10.17 -16.92
CA ILE A 290 3.86 11.65 -16.93
C ILE A 290 2.62 12.24 -17.61
N GLU A 291 2.23 11.70 -18.77
CA GLU A 291 1.07 12.18 -19.51
C GLU A 291 -0.25 11.92 -18.80
N LEU A 292 -0.39 10.76 -18.13
CA LEU A 292 -1.58 10.43 -17.32
C LEU A 292 -1.77 11.41 -16.16
N PHE A 293 -0.69 11.77 -15.46
CA PHE A 293 -0.74 12.75 -14.38
C PHE A 293 -0.98 14.16 -14.90
N ARG A 294 -0.33 14.57 -15.97
CA ARG A 294 -0.53 15.87 -16.61
C ARG A 294 -2.00 16.11 -17.02
N ARG A 295 -2.68 15.08 -17.56
CA ARG A 295 -4.12 15.16 -17.88
C ARG A 295 -5.02 15.37 -16.67
N ARG A 296 -4.54 15.01 -15.48
CA ARG A 296 -5.22 15.26 -14.20
C ARG A 296 -4.80 16.58 -13.54
N GLY A 297 -3.97 17.38 -14.21
CA GLY A 297 -3.41 18.61 -13.65
C GLY A 297 -2.40 18.36 -12.52
N ILE A 298 -1.73 17.23 -12.54
CA ILE A 298 -0.69 16.84 -11.58
C ILE A 298 0.65 16.74 -12.31
N ASP A 299 1.67 17.41 -11.81
CA ASP A 299 3.02 17.29 -12.32
C ASP A 299 3.77 16.14 -11.63
N VAL A 300 4.54 15.40 -12.41
CA VAL A 300 5.54 14.45 -11.90
C VAL A 300 6.81 15.22 -11.59
N ASP A 301 7.24 15.22 -10.34
CA ASP A 301 8.42 15.98 -9.90
C ASP A 301 9.74 15.28 -10.19
N LEU A 302 9.70 13.94 -10.20
CA LEU A 302 10.88 13.10 -10.39
C LEU A 302 10.50 11.76 -11.00
N VAL A 303 11.26 11.33 -11.99
CA VAL A 303 11.19 9.95 -12.51
C VAL A 303 12.33 9.12 -11.91
N ALA A 304 11.97 7.93 -11.42
CA ALA A 304 12.88 6.94 -10.87
C ALA A 304 12.57 5.54 -11.42
N GLY A 305 13.16 4.52 -10.81
CA GLY A 305 12.95 3.12 -11.19
C GLY A 305 13.97 2.61 -12.20
N SER A 306 13.73 1.40 -12.76
CA SER A 306 14.74 0.74 -13.60
C SER A 306 15.02 1.47 -14.92
N VAL A 307 14.13 2.33 -15.39
CA VAL A 307 14.38 3.22 -16.53
C VAL A 307 15.59 4.14 -16.30
N THR A 308 15.94 4.42 -15.03
CA THR A 308 17.09 5.24 -14.64
C THR A 308 18.33 4.41 -14.25
N ASP A 309 18.35 3.09 -14.52
CA ASP A 309 19.50 2.23 -14.15
C ASP A 309 20.77 2.55 -14.96
N SER A 310 20.66 3.35 -16.02
CA SER A 310 21.80 3.93 -16.73
C SER A 310 21.71 5.45 -16.74
N LYS A 311 22.86 6.13 -16.83
CA LYS A 311 22.88 7.58 -16.98
C LYS A 311 22.15 8.01 -18.27
N MET A 312 22.24 7.23 -19.34
CA MET A 312 21.50 7.46 -20.58
C MET A 312 19.98 7.55 -20.33
N GLY A 313 19.44 6.70 -19.44
CA GLY A 313 18.02 6.75 -19.08
C GLY A 313 17.64 8.03 -18.34
N GLU A 314 18.45 8.47 -17.39
CA GLU A 314 18.25 9.74 -16.68
C GLU A 314 18.30 10.93 -17.66
N ASP A 315 19.35 10.98 -18.52
CA ASP A 315 19.54 12.07 -19.49
C ASP A 315 18.39 12.12 -20.50
N TYR A 316 17.97 10.97 -21.04
CA TYR A 316 16.86 10.91 -22.00
C TYR A 316 15.56 11.45 -21.41
N ILE A 317 15.21 11.09 -20.18
CA ILE A 317 13.99 11.57 -19.51
C ILE A 317 14.06 13.08 -19.30
N GLN A 318 15.20 13.59 -18.83
CA GLN A 318 15.41 15.03 -18.63
C GLN A 318 15.32 15.82 -19.92
N GLU A 319 15.99 15.36 -20.98
CA GLU A 319 16.07 16.07 -22.27
C GLU A 319 14.76 16.02 -23.06
N HIS A 320 14.05 14.88 -23.04
CA HIS A 320 12.88 14.66 -23.91
C HIS A 320 11.54 14.85 -23.20
N PHE A 321 11.48 14.58 -21.89
CA PHE A 321 10.23 14.72 -21.14
C PHE A 321 10.21 15.95 -20.22
N GLY A 322 11.38 16.60 -20.01
CA GLY A 322 11.49 17.81 -19.19
C GLY A 322 11.28 17.57 -17.69
N VAL A 323 11.36 16.31 -17.24
CA VAL A 323 11.19 15.92 -15.84
C VAL A 323 12.54 15.50 -15.26
N PRO A 324 12.93 15.95 -14.06
CA PRO A 324 14.10 15.45 -13.37
C PRO A 324 14.09 13.93 -13.25
N ALA A 325 15.27 13.30 -13.37
CA ALA A 325 15.41 11.85 -13.22
C ALA A 325 16.59 11.50 -12.33
N ALA A 326 16.41 10.52 -11.43
CA ALA A 326 17.46 10.02 -10.56
C ALA A 326 17.25 8.53 -10.22
N ASN A 327 18.35 7.80 -10.10
CA ASN A 327 18.33 6.39 -9.74
C ASN A 327 18.46 6.20 -8.23
N ALA A 328 17.49 5.53 -7.61
CA ALA A 328 17.48 5.28 -6.17
C ALA A 328 18.70 4.45 -5.69
N ARG A 329 19.15 3.48 -6.47
CA ARG A 329 20.26 2.58 -6.07
C ARG A 329 21.65 3.19 -6.27
N ARG A 330 21.82 4.01 -7.31
CA ARG A 330 23.11 4.56 -7.70
C ARG A 330 23.38 5.94 -7.14
N ASN A 331 22.32 6.73 -6.93
CA ASN A 331 22.43 8.11 -6.51
C ASN A 331 21.23 8.55 -5.66
N GLY A 332 21.02 7.87 -4.53
CA GLY A 332 19.93 8.16 -3.60
C GLY A 332 20.00 9.58 -3.02
N ALA A 333 21.21 10.11 -2.82
CA ALA A 333 21.38 11.48 -2.35
C ALA A 333 20.77 12.50 -3.33
N LYS A 334 21.06 12.37 -4.64
CA LYS A 334 20.46 13.24 -5.68
C LYS A 334 18.94 13.08 -5.74
N LEU A 335 18.44 11.83 -5.62
CA LEU A 335 17.02 11.55 -5.60
C LEU A 335 16.34 12.30 -4.44
N PHE A 336 16.91 12.22 -3.24
CA PHE A 336 16.39 12.91 -2.07
C PHE A 336 16.54 14.43 -2.16
N GLU A 337 17.64 14.97 -2.67
CA GLU A 337 17.85 16.40 -2.89
C GLU A 337 16.70 17.01 -3.73
N ILE A 338 16.34 16.38 -4.85
CA ILE A 338 15.23 16.83 -5.71
C ILE A 338 13.90 16.81 -4.95
N VAL A 339 13.64 15.73 -4.19
CA VAL A 339 12.43 15.62 -3.38
C VAL A 339 12.39 16.69 -2.29
N GLN A 340 13.49 16.92 -1.58
CA GLN A 340 13.60 17.92 -0.52
C GLN A 340 13.36 19.35 -1.04
N GLU A 341 13.89 19.69 -2.21
CA GLU A 341 13.60 20.98 -2.86
C GLU A 341 12.11 21.18 -3.13
N ARG A 342 11.38 20.11 -3.52
CA ARG A 342 9.94 20.18 -3.76
C ARG A 342 9.15 20.36 -2.47
N VAL A 343 9.49 19.61 -1.44
CA VAL A 343 8.88 19.72 -0.10
C VAL A 343 9.07 21.15 0.43
N SER A 344 10.29 21.70 0.41
CA SER A 344 10.56 23.05 0.91
C SER A 344 9.79 24.14 0.14
N ARG A 345 9.58 23.98 -1.16
CA ARG A 345 8.77 24.91 -1.98
C ARG A 345 7.29 24.84 -1.64
N SER A 346 6.77 23.64 -1.38
CA SER A 346 5.37 23.44 -0.97
C SER A 346 5.07 24.13 0.37
N GLU A 347 5.95 23.99 1.36
CA GLU A 347 5.81 24.65 2.68
C GLU A 347 5.80 26.17 2.58
N LEU A 348 6.66 26.76 1.73
CA LEU A 348 6.68 28.20 1.48
C LEU A 348 5.39 28.71 0.81
N GLN A 349 4.77 27.94 -0.05
CA GLN A 349 3.51 28.30 -0.69
C GLN A 349 2.34 28.29 0.30
N VAL A 350 2.29 27.31 1.20
CA VAL A 350 1.26 27.22 2.24
C VAL A 350 1.38 28.38 3.23
N SER A 351 2.59 28.71 3.69
CA SER A 351 2.82 29.83 4.61
C SER A 351 2.53 31.21 3.97
N GLY A 352 2.80 31.37 2.66
CA GLY A 352 2.48 32.58 1.90
C GLY A 352 0.99 32.81 1.68
N SER A 353 0.20 31.75 1.54
CA SER A 353 -1.25 31.85 1.36
C SER A 353 -2.02 32.17 2.66
N GLN A 354 -1.48 31.78 3.80
CA GLN A 354 -2.05 32.12 5.13
C GLN A 354 -1.83 33.60 5.49
N SER A 355 -0.72 34.20 5.06
CA SER A 355 -0.43 35.61 5.33
C SER A 355 -1.23 36.63 4.51
N THR A 356 -1.91 36.21 3.44
CA THR A 356 -2.74 37.07 2.58
C THR A 356 -4.22 37.13 2.98
N THR A 357 -4.66 36.33 3.96
CA THR A 357 -6.08 36.28 4.40
C THR A 357 -6.37 37.15 5.60
N GLU A 358 -5.38 37.85 6.20
CA GLU A 358 -5.56 38.73 7.36
C GLU A 358 -5.36 40.24 7.03
N LEU A 359 -5.89 40.71 5.91
CA LEU A 359 -6.08 42.14 5.69
C LEU A 359 -7.59 42.42 5.61
N ASP A 360 -8.20 42.67 6.78
CA ASP A 360 -9.55 43.21 6.92
C ASP A 360 -9.60 44.67 6.42
N PRO A 361 -10.41 44.99 5.40
CA PRO A 361 -10.52 46.36 4.89
C PRO A 361 -11.58 47.18 5.64
N SER A 362 -11.66 47.10 6.97
CA SER A 362 -12.63 47.81 7.76
C SER A 362 -12.09 48.91 8.70
N GLU A 363 -10.93 49.53 8.35
CA GLU A 363 -10.52 50.80 9.03
C GLU A 363 -10.20 51.88 8.01
N SER A 364 -11.24 52.54 7.50
CA SER A 364 -11.15 53.96 7.16
C SER A 364 -12.58 54.46 6.84
N VAL A 365 -13.17 55.16 7.78
CA VAL A 365 -13.82 56.46 7.62
C VAL A 365 -14.43 56.85 8.97
N ALA A 366 -13.77 57.71 9.69
CA ALA A 366 -14.39 58.55 10.66
C ALA A 366 -13.73 59.94 10.65
N GLY A 367 -14.46 60.87 10.09
CA GLY A 367 -14.48 62.23 10.62
C GLY A 367 -13.40 63.19 10.20
N VAL A 368 -13.72 64.09 9.29
CA VAL A 368 -13.57 65.54 9.60
C VAL A 368 -14.71 66.29 8.93
N ASP A 369 -15.64 66.71 9.76
CA ASP A 369 -16.53 67.83 9.49
C ASP A 369 -15.99 69.08 10.14
N ARG A 370 -16.12 70.27 9.51
CA ARG A 370 -15.98 71.67 9.92
C ARG A 370 -14.85 72.48 9.31
N ALA A 371 -15.15 73.34 8.44
CA ALA A 371 -15.52 74.76 8.54
C ALA A 371 -15.58 75.36 7.14
#